data_ac5d798a24f0155d34a6c3f3999f7777
#
_entry.id   ac5d798a24f0155d34a6c3f3999f7777
#
_cell.length_a   1.000
_cell.length_b   1.000
_cell.length_c   1.000
_cell.angle_alpha   90.00
_cell.angle_beta   90.00
_cell.angle_gamma   90.00
#
_symmetry.space_group_name_H-M   'P 1'
#
loop_
_entity.id
_entity.type
_entity.pdbx_description
1 polymer ?
#
loop_
_entity_poly.entity_id
_entity_poly.type
_entity_poly.pdbx_seq_one_letter_code
_entity_poly.pdbx_strand_id
1 'polypeptide(L)'
;MIIVLSPAKTLDYEFESNHDHSVPAFLNKSSKLIGQLKEKEPKDIASLMGLSDKLALLNYDRYQSWSAAKTVSKDSKPSMLVFKGDVYQGLQAEDLSKAEMKFAQKHIR
;
A
#
# COMPACT_ATOMS: atom_id res chain seq x y z
N MET A 1 -11.32 11.90 16.44
CA MET A 1 -11.95 11.55 15.14
C MET A 1 -11.03 10.59 14.42
N ILE A 2 -11.58 9.54 13.84
CA ILE A 2 -10.85 8.58 12.96
C ILE A 2 -11.49 8.68 11.58
N ILE A 3 -10.65 8.80 10.57
CA ILE A 3 -11.03 8.82 9.14
C ILE A 3 -10.54 7.50 8.54
N VAL A 4 -11.43 6.77 7.89
CA VAL A 4 -11.08 5.52 7.20
C VAL A 4 -11.05 5.77 5.70
N LEU A 5 -9.94 5.43 5.06
CA LEU A 5 -9.77 5.51 3.61
C LEU A 5 -9.54 4.12 3.03
N SER A 6 -10.18 3.84 1.91
CA SER A 6 -9.91 2.61 1.16
C SER A 6 -8.53 2.69 0.49
N PRO A 7 -7.78 1.58 0.42
CA PRO A 7 -6.55 1.55 -0.36
C PRO A 7 -6.85 1.75 -1.85
N ALA A 8 -5.88 2.27 -2.59
CA ALA A 8 -5.98 2.39 -4.05
C ALA A 8 -5.41 1.14 -4.74
N LYS A 9 -5.97 0.77 -5.89
CA LYS A 9 -5.43 -0.29 -6.75
C LYS A 9 -4.19 0.16 -7.52
N THR A 10 -4.11 1.46 -7.83
CA THR A 10 -2.95 2.09 -8.47
C THR A 10 -1.95 2.52 -7.44
N LEU A 11 -0.71 2.11 -7.61
CA LEU A 11 0.41 2.39 -6.71
C LEU A 11 1.53 3.07 -7.49
N ASP A 12 2.14 4.09 -6.89
CA ASP A 12 3.30 4.78 -7.42
C ASP A 12 4.44 4.69 -6.40
N TYR A 13 5.58 4.15 -6.82
CA TYR A 13 6.78 4.05 -6.00
C TYR A 13 7.93 4.95 -6.49
N GLU A 14 7.71 5.67 -7.60
CA GLU A 14 8.71 6.48 -8.29
C GLU A 14 8.86 7.89 -7.67
N PHE A 15 9.07 7.93 -6.35
CA PHE A 15 9.31 9.19 -5.64
C PHE A 15 10.29 9.01 -4.49
N GLU A 16 10.96 10.08 -4.12
CA GLU A 16 11.74 10.16 -2.90
C GLU A 16 10.90 10.76 -1.76
N SER A 17 11.04 10.20 -0.57
CA SER A 17 10.31 10.69 0.60
C SER A 17 11.25 10.92 1.77
N ASN A 18 11.19 12.13 2.33
CA ASN A 18 11.89 12.53 3.55
C ASN A 18 10.94 12.58 4.76
N HIS A 19 9.72 12.05 4.62
CA HIS A 19 8.76 12.00 5.72
C HIS A 19 9.09 10.88 6.70
N ASP A 20 8.82 11.15 7.97
CA ASP A 20 8.83 10.11 9.00
C ASP A 20 7.81 9.03 8.64
N HIS A 21 8.13 7.79 8.97
CA HIS A 21 7.26 6.64 8.72
C HIS A 21 7.12 5.80 9.97
N SER A 22 6.11 4.96 9.97
CA SER A 22 5.91 3.94 11.00
C SER A 22 5.79 2.56 10.37
N VAL A 23 6.14 1.54 11.13
CA VAL A 23 5.93 0.15 10.73
C VAL A 23 4.45 -0.19 10.91
N PRO A 24 3.78 -0.83 9.95
CA PRO A 24 2.39 -1.27 10.10
C PRO A 24 2.21 -2.20 11.30
N ALA A 25 1.16 -1.94 12.09
CA ALA A 25 0.92 -2.65 13.35
C ALA A 25 0.66 -4.16 13.19
N PHE A 26 0.19 -4.61 12.01
CA PHE A 26 -0.25 -5.99 11.78
C PHE A 26 0.60 -6.75 10.76
N LEU A 27 1.90 -6.45 10.65
CA LEU A 27 2.80 -7.11 9.69
C LEU A 27 2.80 -8.65 9.81
N ASN A 28 2.69 -9.18 11.04
CA ASN A 28 2.60 -10.63 11.25
C ASN A 28 1.32 -11.24 10.64
N LYS A 29 0.20 -10.53 10.69
CA LYS A 29 -1.05 -10.95 10.04
C LYS A 29 -0.96 -10.80 8.53
N SER A 30 -0.38 -9.69 8.04
CA SER A 30 -0.12 -9.47 6.62
C SER A 30 0.76 -10.59 6.03
N SER A 31 1.83 -10.99 6.74
CA SER A 31 2.70 -12.09 6.31
C SER A 31 1.95 -13.41 6.14
N LYS A 32 1.01 -13.72 7.05
CA LYS A 32 0.18 -14.93 6.94
C LYS A 32 -0.74 -14.88 5.72
N LEU A 33 -1.37 -13.72 5.47
CA LEU A 33 -2.26 -13.54 4.32
C LEU A 33 -1.48 -13.62 2.99
N ILE A 34 -0.35 -12.95 2.92
CA ILE A 34 0.52 -13.01 1.74
C ILE A 34 1.04 -14.43 1.51
N GLY A 35 1.36 -15.19 2.57
CA GLY A 35 1.73 -16.59 2.44
C GLY A 35 0.68 -17.39 1.66
N GLN A 36 -0.60 -17.19 1.97
CA GLN A 36 -1.70 -17.83 1.24
C GLN A 36 -1.83 -17.34 -0.22
N LEU A 37 -1.62 -16.03 -0.45
CA LEU A 37 -1.69 -15.45 -1.79
C LEU A 37 -0.52 -15.90 -2.70
N LYS A 38 0.65 -16.15 -2.13
CA LYS A 38 1.82 -16.70 -2.86
C LYS A 38 1.57 -18.10 -3.43
N GLU A 39 0.65 -18.86 -2.84
CA GLU A 39 0.27 -20.20 -3.30
C GLU A 39 -0.78 -20.17 -4.44
N LYS A 40 -1.29 -18.98 -4.81
CA LYS A 40 -2.31 -18.82 -5.84
C LYS A 40 -1.70 -18.56 -7.20
N GLU A 41 -2.33 -19.11 -8.24
CA GLU A 41 -2.01 -18.79 -9.62
C GLU A 41 -2.65 -17.44 -10.03
N PRO A 42 -2.14 -16.77 -11.09
CA PRO A 42 -2.71 -15.49 -11.54
C PRO A 42 -4.22 -15.55 -11.83
N LYS A 43 -4.72 -16.65 -12.38
CA LYS A 43 -6.16 -16.86 -12.63
C LYS A 43 -7.01 -16.88 -11.36
N ASP A 44 -6.45 -17.43 -10.27
CA ASP A 44 -7.15 -17.48 -8.99
C ASP A 44 -7.21 -16.08 -8.36
N ILE A 45 -6.13 -15.29 -8.51
CA ILE A 45 -6.06 -13.90 -8.09
C ILE A 45 -7.04 -13.04 -8.90
N ALA A 46 -7.13 -13.26 -10.23
CA ALA A 46 -8.10 -12.58 -11.09
C ALA A 46 -9.53 -12.83 -10.60
N SER A 47 -9.87 -14.07 -10.33
CA SER A 47 -11.19 -14.45 -9.83
C SER A 47 -11.48 -13.89 -8.43
N LEU A 48 -10.53 -14.02 -7.51
CA LEU A 48 -10.67 -13.57 -6.12
C LEU A 48 -10.88 -12.06 -6.01
N MET A 49 -10.17 -11.29 -6.83
CA MET A 49 -10.15 -9.83 -6.75
C MET A 49 -10.98 -9.13 -7.82
N GLY A 50 -11.58 -9.87 -8.75
CA GLY A 50 -12.31 -9.29 -9.88
C GLY A 50 -11.41 -8.45 -10.78
N LEU A 51 -10.23 -8.95 -11.13
CA LEU A 51 -9.22 -8.23 -11.91
C LEU A 51 -9.14 -8.75 -13.35
N SER A 52 -8.66 -7.87 -14.27
CA SER A 52 -8.20 -8.32 -15.57
C SER A 52 -6.94 -9.16 -15.45
N ASP A 53 -6.66 -10.01 -16.45
CA ASP A 53 -5.49 -10.90 -16.46
C ASP A 53 -4.19 -10.13 -16.29
N LYS A 54 -4.06 -8.96 -16.92
CA LYS A 54 -2.90 -8.07 -16.77
C LYS A 54 -2.69 -7.61 -15.33
N LEU A 55 -3.75 -7.18 -14.65
CA LEU A 55 -3.68 -6.75 -13.27
C LEU A 55 -3.48 -7.92 -12.30
N ALA A 56 -4.03 -9.08 -12.62
CA ALA A 56 -3.82 -10.29 -11.82
C ALA A 56 -2.36 -10.74 -11.87
N LEU A 57 -1.74 -10.73 -13.04
CA LEU A 57 -0.31 -11.05 -13.19
C LEU A 57 0.57 -10.04 -12.43
N LEU A 58 0.29 -8.74 -12.57
CA LEU A 58 1.01 -7.70 -11.83
C LEU A 58 0.93 -7.91 -10.31
N ASN A 59 -0.24 -8.25 -9.78
CA ASN A 59 -0.41 -8.51 -8.36
C ASN A 59 0.22 -9.84 -7.93
N TYR A 60 0.19 -10.86 -8.77
CA TYR A 60 0.94 -12.10 -8.55
C TYR A 60 2.43 -11.83 -8.33
N ASP A 61 3.07 -11.07 -9.23
CA ASP A 61 4.49 -10.71 -9.12
C ASP A 61 4.78 -9.90 -7.85
N ARG A 62 3.90 -8.97 -7.50
CA ARG A 62 3.98 -8.19 -6.24
C ARG A 62 3.90 -9.09 -5.02
N TYR A 63 3.01 -10.08 -5.00
CA TYR A 63 2.89 -11.01 -3.89
C TYR A 63 4.12 -11.90 -3.77
N GLN A 64 4.67 -12.40 -4.89
CA GLN A 64 5.90 -13.22 -4.87
C GLN A 64 7.09 -12.44 -4.30
N SER A 65 7.24 -11.16 -4.65
CA SER A 65 8.33 -10.30 -4.19
C SER A 65 8.11 -9.70 -2.79
N TRP A 66 6.88 -9.75 -2.26
CA TRP A 66 6.56 -9.10 -0.99
C TRP A 66 7.35 -9.67 0.19
N SER A 67 7.84 -8.77 1.04
CA SER A 67 8.45 -9.08 2.34
C SER A 67 7.94 -8.13 3.42
N ALA A 68 8.04 -8.54 4.69
CA ALA A 68 7.64 -7.73 5.83
C ALA A 68 8.68 -6.63 6.10
N ALA A 69 8.71 -5.61 5.27
CA ALA A 69 9.65 -4.49 5.40
C ALA A 69 9.37 -3.68 6.67
N LYS A 70 10.42 -3.45 7.46
CA LYS A 70 10.38 -2.62 8.67
C LYS A 70 11.01 -1.24 8.45
N THR A 71 11.50 -0.97 7.25
CA THR A 71 12.15 0.27 6.87
C THR A 71 11.67 0.71 5.50
N VAL A 72 11.77 2.01 5.23
CA VAL A 72 11.50 2.55 3.90
C VAL A 72 12.58 2.07 2.92
N SER A 73 12.18 1.67 1.74
CA SER A 73 13.02 1.25 0.63
C SER A 73 12.36 1.64 -0.69
N LYS A 74 12.94 1.28 -1.82
CA LYS A 74 12.29 1.47 -3.13
C LYS A 74 10.95 0.71 -3.23
N ASP A 75 10.83 -0.44 -2.54
CA ASP A 75 9.65 -1.32 -2.57
C ASP A 75 8.77 -1.17 -1.31
N SER A 76 9.10 -0.24 -0.41
CA SER A 76 8.39 -0.02 0.86
C SER A 76 8.43 1.45 1.24
N LYS A 77 7.38 2.19 0.92
CA LYS A 77 7.24 3.62 1.13
C LYS A 77 5.95 3.94 1.90
N PRO A 78 5.82 5.15 2.48
CA PRO A 78 4.60 5.55 3.20
C PRO A 78 3.36 5.41 2.31
N SER A 79 2.37 4.65 2.76
CA SER A 79 1.19 4.29 1.97
C SER A 79 0.40 5.50 1.46
N MET A 80 0.29 6.56 2.27
CA MET A 80 -0.38 7.81 1.87
C MET A 80 0.23 8.47 0.63
N LEU A 81 1.51 8.26 0.36
CA LEU A 81 2.22 8.80 -0.79
C LEU A 81 2.23 7.81 -1.97
N VAL A 82 2.16 6.51 -1.68
CA VAL A 82 2.15 5.43 -2.69
C VAL A 82 0.80 5.29 -3.39
N PHE A 83 -0.29 5.41 -2.64
CA PHE A 83 -1.63 5.25 -3.19
C PHE A 83 -1.99 6.38 -4.15
N LYS A 84 -2.45 6.03 -5.34
CA LYS A 84 -2.95 6.95 -6.36
C LYS A 84 -4.38 6.58 -6.71
N GLY A 85 -5.21 7.60 -6.93
CA GLY A 85 -6.63 7.48 -7.20
C GLY A 85 -7.33 8.75 -6.73
N ASP A 86 -8.60 8.92 -7.04
CA ASP A 86 -9.32 10.18 -6.85
C ASP A 86 -9.25 10.72 -5.41
N VAL A 87 -9.41 9.84 -4.41
CA VAL A 87 -9.32 10.21 -2.99
C VAL A 87 -7.92 10.75 -2.65
N TYR A 88 -6.88 10.09 -3.14
CA TYR A 88 -5.49 10.46 -2.84
C TYR A 88 -5.02 11.66 -3.65
N GLN A 89 -5.54 11.85 -4.86
CA GLN A 89 -5.37 13.08 -5.63
C GLN A 89 -6.00 14.28 -4.91
N GLY A 90 -7.20 14.11 -4.34
CA GLY A 90 -7.84 15.13 -3.54
C GLY A 90 -7.12 15.41 -2.21
N LEU A 91 -6.47 14.40 -1.62
CA LEU A 91 -5.72 14.53 -0.38
C LEU A 91 -4.41 15.32 -0.56
N GLN A 92 -3.76 15.21 -1.72
CA GLN A 92 -2.48 15.86 -2.05
C GLN A 92 -1.44 15.68 -0.93
N ALA A 93 -1.21 14.43 -0.54
CA ALA A 93 -0.37 14.09 0.61
C ALA A 93 1.08 14.57 0.47
N GLU A 94 1.57 14.74 -0.74
CA GLU A 94 2.88 15.30 -1.07
C GLU A 94 3.04 16.77 -0.65
N ASP A 95 1.96 17.53 -0.55
CA ASP A 95 1.96 18.95 -0.19
C ASP A 95 1.83 19.16 1.33
N LEU A 96 1.57 18.09 2.09
CA LEU A 96 1.39 18.17 3.53
C LEU A 96 2.71 18.47 4.26
N SER A 97 2.67 19.42 5.17
CA SER A 97 3.77 19.70 6.09
C SER A 97 4.01 18.52 7.05
N LYS A 98 5.17 18.48 7.71
CA LYS A 98 5.46 17.45 8.73
C LYS A 98 4.43 17.42 9.87
N ALA A 99 3.87 18.56 10.25
CA ALA A 99 2.85 18.65 11.30
C ALA A 99 1.52 18.02 10.82
N GLU A 100 1.12 18.30 9.59
CA GLU A 100 -0.08 17.73 8.96
C GLU A 100 0.07 16.24 8.73
N MET A 101 1.23 15.76 8.30
CA MET A 101 1.52 14.31 8.20
C MET A 101 1.42 13.61 9.56
N LYS A 102 1.90 14.23 10.65
CA LYS A 102 1.73 13.69 12.01
C LYS A 102 0.27 13.68 12.46
N PHE A 103 -0.49 14.68 12.07
CA PHE A 103 -1.94 14.71 12.32
C PHE A 103 -2.63 13.59 11.54
N ALA A 104 -2.36 13.48 10.24
CA ALA A 104 -2.89 12.42 9.38
C ALA A 104 -2.57 11.02 9.93
N GLN A 105 -1.34 10.76 10.36
CA GLN A 105 -0.92 9.49 10.97
C GLN A 105 -1.76 9.10 12.20
N LYS A 106 -2.25 10.09 12.95
CA LYS A 106 -3.09 9.83 14.14
C LYS A 106 -4.57 9.61 13.79
N HIS A 107 -5.02 10.14 12.68
CA HIS A 107 -6.46 10.22 12.36
C HIS A 107 -6.88 9.40 11.14
N ILE A 108 -6.00 9.10 10.19
CA ILE A 108 -6.31 8.31 9.00
C ILE A 108 -5.94 6.84 9.22
N ARG A 109 -6.86 5.96 8.78
CA ARG A 109 -6.69 4.51 8.80
C ARG A 109 -7.10 3.91 7.46
#